data_9aa6e5a4c7e0a06bb32a53c293519b3e
#
_entry.id   9aa6e5a4c7e0a06bb32a53c293519b3e
#
_cell.length_a   1.000
_cell.length_b   1.000
_cell.length_c   1.000
_cell.angle_alpha   90.00
_cell.angle_beta   90.00
_cell.angle_gamma   90.00
#
_symmetry.space_group_name_H-M   'P 1'
#
loop_
_entity.id
_entity.type
_entity.pdbx_description
1 polymer ?
#
loop_
_entity_poly.entity_id
_entity_poly.type
_entity_poly.pdbx_seq_one_letter_code
_entity_poly.pdbx_strand_id
1 'polypeptide(L)'
;MAADTTIGTVGGKNPADDRIDPKKTIGFMAMVFGMFMAILDIQIVSASLSEIQAGLGASTDEISWVQISYLIAEVIMIPLSGFLGRLLSTRVLFTISATGFTLASMLCATATNIEQMIVYRAIQGFIGGGMIPSVFAAAFTIFPPPSDPSSHR
;
A
#
# COMPACT_ATOMS: atom_id res chain seq x y z
N MET A 1 25.15 42.34 43.87
CA MET A 1 23.87 41.64 43.65
C MET A 1 23.73 41.45 42.18
N ALA A 2 24.31 40.36 41.65
CA ALA A 2 24.38 40.08 40.22
C ALA A 2 23.23 39.14 39.87
N ALA A 3 22.36 39.62 39.00
CA ALA A 3 21.26 38.80 38.43
C ALA A 3 21.81 37.89 37.31
N ASP A 4 21.86 36.61 37.59
CA ASP A 4 22.20 35.58 36.64
C ASP A 4 20.99 35.36 35.71
N THR A 5 21.11 35.88 34.47
CA THR A 5 20.13 35.70 33.42
C THR A 5 20.58 34.49 32.62
N THR A 6 20.23 33.31 33.07
CA THR A 6 20.32 32.09 32.28
C THR A 6 19.28 32.15 31.15
N ILE A 7 19.71 32.63 30.00
CA ILE A 7 18.97 32.50 28.74
C ILE A 7 18.99 31.03 28.38
N GLY A 8 17.84 30.38 28.58
CA GLY A 8 17.61 29.01 28.11
C GLY A 8 17.85 28.94 26.61
N THR A 9 18.89 28.22 26.22
CA THR A 9 19.13 27.85 24.83
C THR A 9 17.93 27.06 24.32
N VAL A 10 17.07 27.75 23.57
CA VAL A 10 16.06 27.12 22.72
C VAL A 10 16.84 26.19 21.81
N GLY A 11 16.68 24.88 22.01
CA GLY A 11 17.34 23.86 21.22
C GLY A 11 17.04 24.04 19.73
N GLY A 12 17.92 24.76 19.06
CA GLY A 12 17.90 24.90 17.61
C GLY A 12 18.05 23.52 17.00
N LYS A 13 17.00 23.06 16.34
CA LYS A 13 17.02 21.87 15.53
C LYS A 13 18.16 22.01 14.52
N ASN A 14 19.16 21.16 14.63
CA ASN A 14 20.36 21.24 13.84
C ASN A 14 19.99 21.03 12.35
N PRO A 15 20.37 21.89 11.39
CA PRO A 15 20.09 21.70 9.97
C PRO A 15 20.63 20.39 9.39
N ALA A 16 21.54 19.74 10.13
CA ALA A 16 22.05 18.39 9.78
C ALA A 16 21.04 17.27 10.09
N ASP A 17 20.01 17.53 10.90
CA ASP A 17 18.99 16.54 11.30
C ASP A 17 17.86 16.44 10.26
N ASP A 18 17.81 17.37 9.30
CA ASP A 18 16.88 17.35 8.16
C ASP A 18 17.39 16.47 6.99
N ARG A 19 18.52 15.77 7.14
CA ARG A 19 18.95 14.80 6.15
C ARG A 19 18.03 13.58 6.23
N ILE A 20 17.20 13.46 5.22
CA ILE A 20 16.35 12.28 5.01
C ILE A 20 17.28 11.05 5.08
N ASP A 21 17.10 10.20 6.08
CA ASP A 21 17.90 8.99 6.28
C ASP A 21 17.82 8.12 4.99
N PRO A 22 18.94 7.82 4.32
CA PRO A 22 18.93 7.09 3.07
C PRO A 22 18.24 5.73 3.19
N LYS A 23 18.28 5.09 4.36
CA LYS A 23 17.59 3.84 4.63
C LYS A 23 16.06 4.00 4.59
N LYS A 24 15.54 5.11 5.11
CA LYS A 24 14.11 5.42 5.07
C LYS A 24 13.66 5.70 3.64
N THR A 25 14.48 6.40 2.86
CA THR A 25 14.20 6.70 1.45
C THR A 25 14.17 5.43 0.60
N ILE A 26 15.14 4.54 0.77
CA ILE A 26 15.19 3.26 0.06
C ILE A 26 13.96 2.41 0.43
N GLY A 27 13.61 2.33 1.70
CA GLY A 27 12.41 1.62 2.15
C GLY A 27 11.13 2.19 1.54
N PHE A 28 11.01 3.52 1.48
CA PHE A 28 9.87 4.18 0.84
C PHE A 28 9.80 3.91 -0.66
N MET A 29 10.94 3.98 -1.37
CA MET A 29 11.00 3.67 -2.80
C MET A 29 10.60 2.22 -3.08
N ALA A 30 11.00 1.28 -2.23
CA ALA A 30 10.56 -0.11 -2.33
C ALA A 30 9.04 -0.26 -2.14
N MET A 31 8.45 0.51 -1.21
CA MET A 31 7.00 0.52 -1.02
C MET A 31 6.26 1.11 -2.22
N VAL A 32 6.75 2.20 -2.79
CA VAL A 32 6.20 2.81 -4.02
C VAL A 32 6.27 1.83 -5.19
N PHE A 33 7.38 1.12 -5.34
CA PHE A 33 7.53 0.11 -6.37
C PHE A 33 6.55 -1.06 -6.18
N GLY A 34 6.35 -1.53 -4.95
CA GLY A 34 5.35 -2.56 -4.64
C GLY A 34 3.92 -2.12 -4.98
N MET A 35 3.56 -0.87 -4.65
CA MET A 35 2.27 -0.30 -5.03
C MET A 35 2.11 -0.21 -6.55
N PHE A 36 3.16 0.20 -7.25
CA PHE A 36 3.15 0.26 -8.71
C PHE A 36 2.93 -1.12 -9.34
N MET A 37 3.57 -2.17 -8.80
CA MET A 37 3.36 -3.54 -9.25
C MET A 37 1.93 -4.01 -9.04
N ALA A 38 1.30 -3.66 -7.92
CA ALA A 38 -0.12 -3.98 -7.67
C ALA A 38 -1.05 -3.30 -8.69
N ILE A 39 -0.78 -2.05 -9.04
CA ILE A 39 -1.54 -1.33 -10.06
C ILE A 39 -1.34 -1.97 -11.45
N LEU A 40 -0.11 -2.34 -11.79
CA LEU A 40 0.18 -3.04 -13.05
C LEU A 40 -0.54 -4.38 -13.15
N ASP A 41 -0.65 -5.13 -12.05
CA ASP A 41 -1.37 -6.41 -12.02
C ASP A 41 -2.84 -6.22 -12.47
N ILE A 42 -3.51 -5.18 -11.98
CA ILE A 42 -4.88 -4.86 -12.39
C ILE A 42 -4.96 -4.60 -13.89
N GLN A 43 -4.01 -3.84 -14.43
CA GLN A 43 -3.98 -3.47 -15.85
C GLN A 43 -3.65 -4.68 -16.74
N ILE A 44 -2.71 -5.51 -16.32
CA ILE A 44 -2.32 -6.74 -17.05
C ILE A 44 -3.50 -7.71 -17.12
N VAL A 45 -4.16 -7.96 -16.00
CA VAL A 45 -5.31 -8.86 -15.96
C VAL A 45 -6.48 -8.31 -16.78
N SER A 46 -6.74 -7.00 -16.68
CA SER A 46 -7.77 -6.34 -17.50
C SER A 46 -7.50 -6.47 -19.02
N ALA A 47 -6.24 -6.35 -19.42
CA ALA A 47 -5.84 -6.51 -20.82
C ALA A 47 -5.89 -7.98 -21.29
N SER A 48 -5.72 -8.93 -20.37
CA SER A 48 -5.65 -10.38 -20.68
C SER A 48 -6.96 -11.12 -20.40
N LEU A 49 -8.08 -10.42 -20.14
CA LEU A 49 -9.35 -11.07 -19.80
C LEU A 49 -9.84 -12.04 -20.89
N SER A 50 -9.65 -11.69 -22.17
CA SER A 50 -10.04 -12.56 -23.30
C SER A 50 -9.24 -13.86 -23.35
N GLU A 51 -7.94 -13.79 -23.08
CA GLU A 51 -7.06 -14.95 -23.03
C GLU A 51 -7.40 -15.85 -21.83
N ILE A 52 -7.66 -15.25 -20.68
CA ILE A 52 -8.08 -15.96 -19.46
C ILE A 52 -9.43 -16.63 -19.70
N GLN A 53 -10.38 -15.95 -20.33
CA GLN A 53 -11.68 -16.48 -20.69
C GLN A 53 -11.54 -17.73 -21.58
N ALA A 54 -10.74 -17.64 -22.64
CA ALA A 54 -10.50 -18.74 -23.55
C ALA A 54 -9.78 -19.91 -22.87
N GLY A 55 -8.79 -19.61 -22.00
CA GLY A 55 -8.02 -20.63 -21.30
C GLY A 55 -8.82 -21.40 -20.25
N LEU A 56 -9.79 -20.76 -19.60
CA LEU A 56 -10.63 -21.35 -18.57
C LEU A 56 -11.99 -21.82 -19.07
N GLY A 57 -12.32 -21.59 -20.34
CA GLY A 57 -13.63 -21.94 -20.91
C GLY A 57 -14.79 -21.18 -20.28
N ALA A 58 -14.55 -19.96 -19.79
CA ALA A 58 -15.53 -19.17 -19.07
C ALA A 58 -16.50 -18.43 -19.99
N SER A 59 -17.72 -18.15 -19.50
CA SER A 59 -18.68 -17.28 -20.17
C SER A 59 -18.26 -15.79 -20.04
N THR A 60 -18.86 -14.93 -20.84
CA THR A 60 -18.62 -13.47 -20.81
C THR A 60 -19.00 -12.85 -19.46
N ASP A 61 -20.06 -13.38 -18.83
CA ASP A 61 -20.50 -12.89 -17.53
C ASP A 61 -19.54 -13.35 -16.40
N GLU A 62 -19.12 -14.60 -16.45
CA GLU A 62 -18.19 -15.16 -15.46
C GLU A 62 -16.83 -14.49 -15.47
N ILE A 63 -16.27 -14.18 -16.65
CA ILE A 63 -14.95 -13.56 -16.75
C ILE A 63 -14.92 -12.16 -16.10
N SER A 64 -16.02 -11.42 -16.16
CA SER A 64 -16.12 -10.11 -15.52
C SER A 64 -15.95 -10.17 -14.00
N TRP A 65 -16.37 -11.26 -13.38
CA TRP A 65 -16.22 -11.48 -11.94
C TRP A 65 -14.78 -11.61 -11.49
N VAL A 66 -13.87 -12.01 -12.35
CA VAL A 66 -12.43 -12.05 -12.05
C VAL A 66 -11.92 -10.66 -11.65
N GLN A 67 -12.34 -9.63 -12.36
CA GLN A 67 -11.96 -8.25 -12.06
C GLN A 67 -12.81 -7.65 -10.94
N ILE A 68 -14.11 -7.89 -10.96
CA ILE A 68 -15.06 -7.34 -9.99
C ILE A 68 -14.75 -7.86 -8.58
N SER A 69 -14.50 -9.14 -8.41
CA SER A 69 -14.18 -9.74 -7.10
C SER A 69 -12.90 -9.15 -6.48
N TYR A 70 -11.89 -8.90 -7.30
CA TYR A 70 -10.67 -8.22 -6.89
C TYR A 70 -10.99 -6.80 -6.36
N LEU A 71 -11.71 -6.00 -7.16
CA LEU A 71 -12.03 -4.61 -6.81
C LEU A 71 -12.91 -4.49 -5.57
N ILE A 72 -13.91 -5.37 -5.42
CA ILE A 72 -14.76 -5.38 -4.22
C ILE A 72 -13.91 -5.68 -2.98
N ALA A 73 -13.07 -6.70 -3.04
CA ALA A 73 -12.21 -7.08 -1.92
C ALA A 73 -11.19 -5.96 -1.57
N GLU A 74 -10.63 -5.30 -2.57
CA GLU A 74 -9.72 -4.17 -2.42
C GLU A 74 -10.40 -2.99 -1.71
N VAL A 75 -11.60 -2.61 -2.16
CA VAL A 75 -12.38 -1.50 -1.56
C VAL A 75 -12.72 -1.78 -0.09
N ILE A 76 -13.01 -3.03 0.27
CA ILE A 76 -13.27 -3.42 1.66
C ILE A 76 -12.00 -3.28 2.51
N MET A 77 -10.85 -3.65 1.95
CA MET A 77 -9.58 -3.63 2.69
C MET A 77 -9.03 -2.21 2.90
N ILE A 78 -9.31 -1.26 2.01
CA ILE A 78 -8.80 0.11 2.12
C ILE A 78 -9.10 0.75 3.49
N PRO A 79 -10.37 0.86 3.95
CA PRO A 79 -10.67 1.39 5.28
C PRO A 79 -10.14 0.51 6.42
N LEU A 80 -10.16 -0.81 6.25
CA LEU A 80 -9.66 -1.75 7.23
C LEU A 80 -8.15 -1.62 7.43
N SER A 81 -7.39 -1.36 6.38
CA SER A 81 -5.95 -1.16 6.43
C SER A 81 -5.56 0.08 7.26
N GLY A 82 -6.39 1.11 7.27
CA GLY A 82 -6.20 2.28 8.14
C GLY A 82 -6.23 1.91 9.63
N PHE A 83 -7.12 1.00 10.01
CA PHE A 83 -7.18 0.45 11.37
C PHE A 83 -6.00 -0.48 11.66
N LEU A 84 -5.71 -1.41 10.75
CA LEU A 84 -4.60 -2.35 10.89
C LEU A 84 -3.23 -1.64 10.94
N GLY A 85 -3.05 -0.57 10.18
CA GLY A 85 -1.82 0.22 10.19
C GLY A 85 -1.50 0.85 11.55
N ARG A 86 -2.52 1.16 12.33
CA ARG A 86 -2.36 1.64 13.72
C ARG A 86 -1.96 0.54 14.69
N LEU A 87 -2.42 -0.70 14.46
CA LEU A 87 -2.12 -1.86 15.30
C LEU A 87 -0.77 -2.49 14.97
N LEU A 88 -0.46 -2.65 13.69
CA LEU A 88 0.65 -3.46 13.19
C LEU A 88 1.88 -2.65 12.74
N SER A 89 1.83 -1.34 12.77
CA SER A 89 2.79 -0.49 12.07
C SER A 89 2.73 -0.61 10.53
N THR A 90 2.94 0.51 9.86
CA THR A 90 2.85 0.63 8.39
C THR A 90 3.82 -0.31 7.66
N ARG A 91 5.02 -0.50 8.21
CA ARG A 91 6.04 -1.38 7.60
C ARG A 91 5.63 -2.84 7.62
N VAL A 92 5.11 -3.30 8.77
CA VAL A 92 4.66 -4.68 8.94
C VAL A 92 3.46 -4.96 8.06
N LEU A 93 2.48 -4.06 8.05
CA LEU A 93 1.29 -4.17 7.21
C LEU A 93 1.66 -4.26 5.74
N PHE A 94 2.55 -3.37 5.26
CA PHE A 94 2.99 -3.39 3.86
C PHE A 94 3.72 -4.69 3.52
N THR A 95 4.63 -5.17 4.37
CA THR A 95 5.39 -6.40 4.13
C THR A 95 4.48 -7.62 4.04
N ILE A 96 3.52 -7.74 4.96
CA ILE A 96 2.52 -8.82 4.95
C ILE A 96 1.67 -8.73 3.69
N SER A 97 1.20 -7.53 3.33
CA SER A 97 0.39 -7.32 2.13
C SER A 97 1.15 -7.63 0.85
N ALA A 98 2.40 -7.18 0.71
CA ALA A 98 3.22 -7.46 -0.47
C ALA A 98 3.55 -8.96 -0.62
N THR A 99 3.90 -9.62 0.47
CA THR A 99 4.17 -11.07 0.47
C THR A 99 2.91 -11.86 0.15
N GLY A 100 1.81 -11.56 0.81
CA GLY A 100 0.52 -12.22 0.57
C GLY A 100 0.00 -11.96 -0.85
N PHE A 101 0.15 -10.76 -1.38
CA PHE A 101 -0.20 -10.41 -2.76
C PHE A 101 0.60 -11.28 -3.76
N THR A 102 1.89 -11.41 -3.57
CA THR A 102 2.76 -12.24 -4.43
C THR A 102 2.35 -13.72 -4.39
N LEU A 103 2.07 -14.25 -3.19
CA LEU A 103 1.60 -15.62 -3.04
C LEU A 103 0.23 -15.83 -3.70
N ALA A 104 -0.70 -14.90 -3.52
CA ALA A 104 -2.01 -14.95 -4.16
C ALA A 104 -1.90 -14.86 -5.69
N SER A 105 -0.96 -14.07 -6.21
CA SER A 105 -0.66 -14.00 -7.65
C SER A 105 -0.18 -15.34 -8.20
N MET A 106 0.68 -16.06 -7.46
CA MET A 106 1.09 -17.40 -7.82
C MET A 106 -0.09 -18.39 -7.83
N LEU A 107 -1.00 -18.28 -6.86
CA LEU A 107 -2.22 -19.08 -6.84
C LEU A 107 -3.12 -18.81 -8.06
N CYS A 108 -3.26 -17.55 -8.46
CA CYS A 108 -3.99 -17.19 -9.69
C CYS A 108 -3.41 -17.87 -10.93
N ALA A 109 -2.09 -17.99 -11.02
CA ALA A 109 -1.42 -18.67 -12.12
C ALA A 109 -1.68 -20.19 -12.16
N THR A 110 -2.07 -20.79 -11.05
CA THR A 110 -2.40 -22.21 -10.93
C THR A 110 -3.90 -22.51 -11.06
N ALA A 111 -4.74 -21.51 -11.27
CA ALA A 111 -6.18 -21.68 -11.41
C ALA A 111 -6.52 -22.52 -12.64
N THR A 112 -7.34 -23.57 -12.43
CA THR A 112 -7.76 -24.52 -13.47
C THR A 112 -9.19 -24.29 -13.94
N ASN A 113 -9.98 -23.52 -13.20
CA ASN A 113 -11.34 -23.16 -13.54
C ASN A 113 -11.65 -21.72 -13.12
N ILE A 114 -12.76 -21.18 -13.61
CA ILE A 114 -13.15 -19.77 -13.38
C ILE A 114 -13.48 -19.49 -11.91
N GLU A 115 -14.10 -20.44 -11.21
CA GLU A 115 -14.47 -20.26 -9.78
C GLU A 115 -13.23 -20.10 -8.91
N GLN A 116 -12.20 -20.93 -9.14
CA GLN A 116 -10.92 -20.80 -8.44
C GLN A 116 -10.25 -19.45 -8.74
N MET A 117 -10.27 -19.02 -10.00
CA MET A 117 -9.70 -17.74 -10.38
C MET A 117 -10.40 -16.59 -9.66
N ILE A 118 -11.72 -16.57 -9.59
CA ILE A 118 -12.51 -15.54 -8.89
C ILE A 118 -12.15 -15.50 -7.41
N VAL A 119 -12.06 -16.65 -6.75
CA VAL A 119 -11.70 -16.74 -5.32
C VAL A 119 -10.27 -16.24 -5.09
N TYR A 120 -9.32 -16.66 -5.91
CA TYR A 120 -7.92 -16.21 -5.77
C TYR A 120 -7.76 -14.72 -6.04
N ARG A 121 -8.51 -14.17 -6.98
CA ARG A 121 -8.55 -12.73 -7.23
C ARG A 121 -9.16 -11.94 -6.08
N ALA A 122 -10.21 -12.45 -5.45
CA ALA A 122 -10.78 -11.84 -4.25
C ALA A 122 -9.77 -11.80 -3.10
N ILE A 123 -9.05 -12.91 -2.86
CA ILE A 123 -8.00 -12.97 -1.84
C ILE A 123 -6.86 -11.99 -2.17
N GLN A 124 -6.42 -11.96 -3.42
CA GLN A 124 -5.37 -11.06 -3.89
C GLN A 124 -5.76 -9.59 -3.72
N GLY A 125 -6.99 -9.21 -4.09
CA GLY A 125 -7.50 -7.85 -3.94
C GLY A 125 -7.62 -7.44 -2.47
N PHE A 126 -8.09 -8.33 -1.61
CA PHE A 126 -8.18 -8.08 -0.17
C PHE A 126 -6.81 -7.81 0.45
N ILE A 127 -5.82 -8.65 0.16
CA ILE A 127 -4.47 -8.49 0.67
C ILE A 127 -3.80 -7.26 0.05
N GLY A 128 -3.94 -7.07 -1.26
CA GLY A 128 -3.34 -5.95 -2.01
C GLY A 128 -3.88 -4.57 -1.60
N GLY A 129 -5.15 -4.50 -1.21
CA GLY A 129 -5.80 -3.25 -0.77
C GLY A 129 -5.16 -2.60 0.46
N GLY A 130 -4.36 -3.34 1.22
CA GLY A 130 -3.56 -2.79 2.33
C GLY A 130 -2.31 -2.03 1.88
N MET A 131 -1.82 -2.22 0.66
CA MET A 131 -0.58 -1.59 0.19
C MET A 131 -0.75 -0.10 -0.08
N ILE A 132 -1.83 0.31 -0.74
CA ILE A 132 -2.05 1.71 -1.15
C ILE A 132 -2.07 2.66 0.06
N PRO A 133 -2.92 2.46 1.09
CA PRO A 133 -2.93 3.31 2.27
C PRO A 133 -1.61 3.29 3.05
N SER A 134 -0.91 2.14 3.05
CA SER A 134 0.39 2.02 3.72
C SER A 134 1.46 2.91 3.10
N VAL A 135 1.50 3.03 1.77
CA VAL A 135 2.43 3.91 1.05
C VAL A 135 2.13 5.38 1.35
N PHE A 136 0.85 5.78 1.34
CA PHE A 136 0.46 7.15 1.69
C PHE A 136 0.81 7.48 3.14
N ALA A 137 0.53 6.58 4.09
CA ALA A 137 0.90 6.76 5.48
C ALA A 137 2.42 6.91 5.66
N ALA A 138 3.23 6.13 4.94
CA ALA A 138 4.69 6.26 4.93
C ALA A 138 5.14 7.59 4.33
N ALA A 139 4.50 8.05 3.25
CA ALA A 139 4.81 9.33 2.63
C ALA A 139 4.61 10.50 3.61
N PHE A 140 3.48 10.55 4.30
CA PHE A 140 3.20 11.58 5.32
C PHE A 140 4.13 11.52 6.53
N THR A 141 4.68 10.36 6.84
CA THR A 141 5.64 10.21 7.93
C THR A 141 7.04 10.70 7.54
N ILE A 142 7.44 10.46 6.29
CA ILE A 142 8.77 10.82 5.78
C ILE A 142 8.80 12.28 5.30
N PHE A 143 7.71 12.76 4.69
CA PHE A 143 7.54 14.11 4.18
C PHE A 143 6.36 14.80 4.88
N PRO A 144 6.51 15.23 6.15
CA PRO A 144 5.43 15.93 6.83
C PRO A 144 5.09 17.23 6.08
N PRO A 145 3.79 17.57 5.96
CA PRO A 145 3.39 18.83 5.35
C PRO A 145 4.00 20.01 6.12
N PRO A 146 4.31 21.13 5.45
CA PRO A 146 4.81 22.32 6.12
C PRO A 146 3.86 22.71 7.25
N SER A 147 4.39 22.88 8.45
CA SER A 147 3.61 23.39 9.59
C SER A 147 3.08 24.79 9.24
N ASP A 148 1.77 24.95 9.23
CA ASP A 148 1.11 26.23 8.98
C ASP A 148 1.53 27.23 10.09
N PRO A 149 2.17 28.35 9.77
CA PRO A 149 2.58 29.35 10.76
C PRO A 149 1.40 30.03 11.46
N SER A 150 0.16 29.80 11.00
CA SER A 150 -1.04 30.46 11.53
C SER A 150 -1.65 29.81 12.78
N SER A 151 -1.14 28.64 13.21
CA SER A 151 -1.70 27.91 14.36
C SER A 151 -1.30 28.46 15.74
N HIS A 152 -0.54 29.55 15.79
CA HIS A 152 -0.06 30.19 17.04
C HIS A 152 -0.70 31.57 17.30
N ARG A 153 -1.92 31.83 16.81
CA ARG A 153 -2.68 33.05 17.21
C ARG A 153 -3.90 32.68 18.01
#